data_bac5fe72a49c31c3ff5bc936facbbfc7
#
_entry.id   bac5fe72a49c31c3ff5bc936facbbfc7
#
_cell.length_a   1.000
_cell.length_b   1.000
_cell.length_c   1.000
_cell.angle_alpha   90.00
_cell.angle_beta   90.00
_cell.angle_gamma   90.00
#
_symmetry.space_group_name_H-M   'P 1'
#
loop_
_entity.id
_entity.type
_entity.pdbx_description
1 polymer ?
#
loop_
_entity_poly.entity_id
_entity_poly.type
_entity_poly.pdbx_seq_one_letter_code
_entity_poly.pdbx_strand_id
1 'polypeptide(L)'
;MPHELPPLPYDYTALEPTIDEKTMHLHHDMHHAAYVKNLNAALDKHPELHKKNAEDLIRDLSAVPEDIRGAVRNNGGGHVNHAMFWNIMKPHGGGDPTGPIADVIKKTFGDFKTFQEKFNAAGVGQFGSGWVWLAGDSKGEVKILSTPNQDSPLSQGLYPIFGNDVWEHAYYLKYNNRRPEYLQAWWNVVNWEEINKRYHSSLKK
;
A
#
# COMPACT_ATOMS: atom_id res chain seq x y z
N MET A 1 -16.25 0.09 16.52
CA MET A 1 -16.38 -1.35 16.20
C MET A 1 -14.99 -1.88 15.86
N PRO A 2 -14.67 -3.16 16.10
CA PRO A 2 -13.40 -3.73 15.69
C PRO A 2 -13.15 -3.56 14.20
N HIS A 3 -11.89 -3.46 13.80
CA HIS A 3 -11.50 -3.48 12.39
C HIS A 3 -11.69 -4.88 11.82
N GLU A 4 -12.02 -4.96 10.54
CA GLU A 4 -12.30 -6.23 9.85
C GLU A 4 -11.36 -6.39 8.66
N LEU A 5 -11.05 -7.64 8.31
CA LEU A 5 -10.33 -7.97 7.10
C LEU A 5 -11.25 -7.73 5.89
N PRO A 6 -10.95 -6.78 5.01
CA PRO A 6 -11.79 -6.59 3.82
C PRO A 6 -11.63 -7.78 2.87
N PRO A 7 -12.70 -8.24 2.20
CA PRO A 7 -12.57 -9.28 1.19
C PRO A 7 -11.71 -8.79 0.00
N LEU A 8 -11.05 -9.71 -0.69
CA LEU A 8 -10.42 -9.39 -1.96
C LEU A 8 -11.50 -8.98 -2.99
N PRO A 9 -11.25 -7.97 -3.83
CA PRO A 9 -12.19 -7.55 -4.88
C PRO A 9 -12.17 -8.47 -6.11
N TYR A 10 -11.42 -9.57 -6.10
CA TYR A 10 -11.24 -10.56 -7.17
C TYR A 10 -10.81 -11.90 -6.60
N ASP A 11 -10.85 -12.96 -7.41
CA ASP A 11 -10.41 -14.30 -7.02
C ASP A 11 -8.91 -14.38 -6.77
N TYR A 12 -8.45 -15.31 -5.95
CA TYR A 12 -7.02 -15.48 -5.62
C TYR A 12 -6.13 -15.76 -6.83
N THR A 13 -6.69 -16.36 -7.88
CA THR A 13 -5.99 -16.62 -9.15
C THR A 13 -5.99 -15.44 -10.13
N ALA A 14 -6.73 -14.37 -9.82
CA ALA A 14 -7.04 -13.31 -10.79
C ALA A 14 -5.81 -12.48 -11.22
N LEU A 15 -4.76 -12.46 -10.42
CA LEU A 15 -3.53 -11.72 -10.73
C LEU A 15 -2.42 -12.58 -11.36
N GLU A 16 -2.73 -13.87 -11.67
CA GLU A 16 -1.83 -14.70 -12.45
C GLU A 16 -1.65 -14.14 -13.87
N PRO A 17 -0.47 -14.26 -14.46
CA PRO A 17 0.74 -14.90 -13.94
C PRO A 17 1.64 -13.96 -13.13
N THR A 18 1.22 -12.74 -12.82
CA THR A 18 2.03 -11.73 -12.13
C THR A 18 2.25 -12.06 -10.66
N ILE A 19 1.18 -12.38 -9.93
CA ILE A 19 1.22 -12.80 -8.53
C ILE A 19 0.52 -14.15 -8.46
N ASP A 20 1.18 -15.15 -7.89
CA ASP A 20 0.65 -16.50 -7.79
C ASP A 20 -0.44 -16.66 -6.72
N GLU A 21 -1.38 -17.57 -6.94
CA GLU A 21 -2.50 -17.88 -6.05
C GLU A 21 -2.04 -18.14 -4.61
N LYS A 22 -0.98 -18.94 -4.43
CA LYS A 22 -0.46 -19.26 -3.09
C LYS A 22 0.04 -18.02 -2.35
N THR A 23 0.71 -17.11 -3.05
CA THR A 23 1.11 -15.82 -2.47
C THR A 23 -0.12 -15.03 -2.06
N MET A 24 -1.18 -14.97 -2.89
CA MET A 24 -2.41 -14.24 -2.57
C MET A 24 -3.07 -14.77 -1.30
N HIS A 25 -3.21 -16.10 -1.14
CA HIS A 25 -3.73 -16.71 0.09
C HIS A 25 -2.90 -16.36 1.33
N LEU A 26 -1.59 -16.52 1.25
CA LEU A 26 -0.71 -16.22 2.38
C LEU A 26 -0.73 -14.72 2.73
N HIS A 27 -0.70 -13.88 1.71
CA HIS A 27 -0.59 -12.43 1.87
C HIS A 27 -1.88 -11.83 2.44
N HIS A 28 -3.05 -12.25 1.94
CA HIS A 28 -4.35 -11.76 2.42
C HIS A 28 -4.82 -12.50 3.68
N ASP A 29 -4.95 -13.83 3.63
CA ASP A 29 -5.62 -14.60 4.69
C ASP A 29 -4.75 -14.80 5.93
N MET A 30 -3.41 -14.66 5.79
CA MET A 30 -2.49 -14.85 6.90
C MET A 30 -1.85 -13.52 7.33
N HIS A 31 -1.12 -12.82 6.44
CA HIS A 31 -0.41 -11.60 6.83
C HIS A 31 -1.37 -10.44 7.12
N HIS A 32 -2.28 -10.09 6.19
CA HIS A 32 -3.23 -9.02 6.43
C HIS A 32 -4.19 -9.34 7.58
N ALA A 33 -4.71 -10.58 7.64
CA ALA A 33 -5.54 -11.02 8.75
C ALA A 33 -4.83 -10.89 10.11
N ALA A 34 -3.53 -11.22 10.19
CA ALA A 34 -2.77 -11.05 11.42
C ALA A 34 -2.62 -9.58 11.82
N TYR A 35 -2.40 -8.67 10.87
CA TYR A 35 -2.38 -7.24 11.17
C TYR A 35 -3.71 -6.75 11.75
N VAL A 36 -4.83 -7.14 11.17
CA VAL A 36 -6.17 -6.78 11.68
C VAL A 36 -6.38 -7.33 13.10
N LYS A 37 -6.08 -8.62 13.31
CA LYS A 37 -6.20 -9.26 14.63
C LYS A 37 -5.34 -8.54 15.68
N ASN A 38 -4.09 -8.26 15.37
CA ASN A 38 -3.15 -7.65 16.30
C ASN A 38 -3.47 -6.16 16.58
N LEU A 39 -3.96 -5.44 15.56
CA LEU A 39 -4.48 -4.08 15.76
C LEU A 39 -5.63 -4.07 16.76
N ASN A 40 -6.64 -4.92 16.55
CA ASN A 40 -7.78 -5.02 17.46
C ASN A 40 -7.33 -5.37 18.89
N ALA A 41 -6.45 -6.36 19.05
CA ALA A 41 -5.91 -6.74 20.36
C ALA A 41 -5.15 -5.59 21.06
N ALA A 42 -4.48 -4.73 20.31
CA ALA A 42 -3.87 -3.53 20.89
C ALA A 42 -4.93 -2.51 21.33
N LEU A 43 -5.95 -2.28 20.48
CA LEU A 43 -7.03 -1.33 20.76
C LEU A 43 -7.96 -1.79 21.90
N ASP A 44 -8.05 -3.07 22.21
CA ASP A 44 -8.82 -3.60 23.33
C ASP A 44 -8.35 -3.06 24.70
N LYS A 45 -7.10 -2.59 24.78
CA LYS A 45 -6.58 -1.90 25.97
C LYS A 45 -7.10 -0.47 26.11
N HIS A 46 -7.58 0.13 25.02
CA HIS A 46 -8.12 1.48 24.92
C HIS A 46 -9.38 1.48 24.06
N PRO A 47 -10.51 0.93 24.58
CA PRO A 47 -11.73 0.65 23.79
C PRO A 47 -12.33 1.85 23.06
N GLU A 48 -12.09 3.07 23.56
CA GLU A 48 -12.54 4.30 22.92
C GLU A 48 -11.92 4.50 21.52
N LEU A 49 -10.73 3.93 21.26
CA LEU A 49 -10.04 4.03 19.98
C LEU A 49 -10.66 3.16 18.89
N HIS A 50 -11.48 2.15 19.22
CA HIS A 50 -12.25 1.40 18.24
C HIS A 50 -13.29 2.25 17.46
N LYS A 51 -13.53 3.48 17.88
CA LYS A 51 -14.39 4.44 17.15
C LYS A 51 -13.63 5.16 16.01
N LYS A 52 -12.32 5.14 16.03
CA LYS A 52 -11.48 5.74 14.99
C LYS A 52 -11.25 4.72 13.86
N ASN A 53 -11.20 5.21 12.62
CA ASN A 53 -10.73 4.38 11.52
C ASN A 53 -9.20 4.19 11.59
N ALA A 54 -8.68 3.16 10.95
CA ALA A 54 -7.26 2.84 11.01
C ALA A 54 -6.38 3.92 10.36
N GLU A 55 -6.84 4.58 9.29
CA GLU A 55 -6.09 5.69 8.66
C GLU A 55 -5.89 6.85 9.64
N ASP A 56 -6.93 7.22 10.41
CA ASP A 56 -6.84 8.32 11.38
C ASP A 56 -5.87 7.99 12.53
N LEU A 57 -5.85 6.72 12.98
CA LEU A 57 -4.90 6.26 13.98
C LEU A 57 -3.45 6.36 13.47
N ILE A 58 -3.20 5.99 12.21
CA ILE A 58 -1.87 6.04 11.59
C ILE A 58 -1.45 7.48 11.26
N ARG A 59 -2.40 8.34 10.91
CA ARG A 59 -2.13 9.74 10.59
C ARG A 59 -1.63 10.52 11.81
N ASP A 60 -2.16 10.22 12.98
CA ASP A 60 -1.77 10.88 14.24
C ASP A 60 -1.37 9.84 15.30
N LEU A 61 -0.23 9.21 15.08
CA LEU A 61 0.34 8.27 16.06
C LEU A 61 0.69 8.95 17.39
N SER A 62 0.88 10.27 17.43
CA SER A 62 1.17 10.99 18.67
C SER A 62 -0.04 11.00 19.62
N ALA A 63 -1.25 10.97 19.09
CA ALA A 63 -2.47 10.87 19.86
C ALA A 63 -2.81 9.44 20.32
N VAL A 64 -2.06 8.42 19.87
CA VAL A 64 -2.21 7.04 20.34
C VAL A 64 -1.43 6.85 21.63
N PRO A 65 -2.03 6.23 22.70
CA PRO A 65 -1.34 5.94 23.95
C PRO A 65 -0.01 5.21 23.74
N GLU A 66 0.99 5.58 24.53
CA GLU A 66 2.38 5.15 24.34
C GLU A 66 2.53 3.62 24.44
N ASP A 67 1.79 2.99 25.35
CA ASP A 67 1.82 1.55 25.62
C ASP A 67 1.36 0.69 24.43
N ILE A 68 0.55 1.25 23.50
CA ILE A 68 0.09 0.56 22.28
C ILE A 68 0.57 1.21 20.99
N ARG A 69 1.20 2.38 21.04
CA ARG A 69 1.60 3.16 19.84
C ARG A 69 2.42 2.35 18.85
N GLY A 70 3.40 1.58 19.32
CA GLY A 70 4.22 0.70 18.48
C GLY A 70 3.39 -0.39 17.79
N ALA A 71 2.46 -1.02 18.52
CA ALA A 71 1.56 -2.02 17.97
C ALA A 71 0.61 -1.44 16.93
N VAL A 72 0.05 -0.25 17.19
CA VAL A 72 -0.82 0.47 16.24
C VAL A 72 -0.03 0.89 15.00
N ARG A 73 1.16 1.46 15.15
CA ARG A 73 2.04 1.81 14.01
C ARG A 73 2.27 0.60 13.10
N ASN A 74 2.65 -0.55 13.65
CA ASN A 74 2.99 -1.73 12.87
C ASN A 74 1.75 -2.42 12.30
N ASN A 75 0.77 -2.71 13.13
CA ASN A 75 -0.39 -3.51 12.73
C ASN A 75 -1.48 -2.64 12.07
N GLY A 76 -1.68 -1.43 12.53
CA GLY A 76 -2.56 -0.45 11.88
C GLY A 76 -2.02 -0.03 10.51
N GLY A 77 -0.70 0.23 10.43
CA GLY A 77 -0.02 0.47 9.16
C GLY A 77 -0.16 -0.71 8.21
N GLY A 78 0.09 -1.94 8.71
CA GLY A 78 -0.10 -3.16 7.93
C GLY A 78 -1.52 -3.29 7.40
N HIS A 79 -2.53 -3.06 8.23
CA HIS A 79 -3.93 -3.11 7.80
C HIS A 79 -4.24 -2.07 6.72
N VAL A 80 -3.91 -0.81 6.94
CA VAL A 80 -4.18 0.29 5.99
C VAL A 80 -3.47 0.08 4.66
N ASN A 81 -2.18 -0.28 4.70
CA ASN A 81 -1.38 -0.49 3.50
C ASN A 81 -1.94 -1.63 2.64
N HIS A 82 -2.30 -2.76 3.25
CA HIS A 82 -2.84 -3.91 2.53
C HIS A 82 -4.28 -3.70 2.04
N ALA A 83 -5.14 -3.03 2.83
CA ALA A 83 -6.48 -2.68 2.39
C ALA A 83 -6.47 -1.82 1.12
N MET A 84 -5.51 -0.90 1.00
CA MET A 84 -5.25 -0.16 -0.23
C MET A 84 -4.71 -1.07 -1.34
N PHE A 85 -3.72 -1.93 -1.03
CA PHE A 85 -2.97 -2.73 -2.00
C PHE A 85 -3.87 -3.61 -2.86
N TRP A 86 -4.87 -4.25 -2.24
CA TRP A 86 -5.81 -5.10 -2.98
C TRP A 86 -6.62 -4.32 -4.02
N ASN A 87 -7.00 -3.10 -3.74
CA ASN A 87 -7.84 -2.28 -4.62
C ASN A 87 -7.08 -1.62 -5.77
N ILE A 88 -5.79 -1.34 -5.58
CA ILE A 88 -4.95 -0.74 -6.64
C ILE A 88 -4.43 -1.75 -7.67
N MET A 89 -4.80 -3.01 -7.52
CA MET A 89 -4.56 -4.09 -8.48
C MET A 89 -5.89 -4.60 -9.03
N LYS A 90 -5.87 -5.14 -10.24
CA LYS A 90 -7.05 -5.81 -10.84
C LYS A 90 -6.62 -6.84 -11.89
N PRO A 91 -7.47 -7.86 -12.15
CA PRO A 91 -7.29 -8.73 -13.30
C PRO A 91 -7.31 -7.90 -14.60
N HIS A 92 -6.46 -8.28 -15.55
CA HIS A 92 -6.30 -7.56 -16.82
C HIS A 92 -6.04 -6.05 -16.63
N GLY A 93 -5.29 -5.70 -15.60
CA GLY A 93 -4.84 -4.34 -15.32
C GLY A 93 -3.64 -3.93 -16.17
N GLY A 94 -2.92 -2.95 -15.70
CA GLY A 94 -1.70 -2.47 -16.35
C GLY A 94 -1.94 -1.48 -17.48
N GLY A 95 -1.02 -1.48 -18.44
CA GLY A 95 -1.00 -0.47 -19.49
C GLY A 95 -0.52 0.90 -19.02
N ASP A 96 -0.65 1.89 -19.89
CA ASP A 96 -0.28 3.26 -19.57
C ASP A 96 -1.30 3.90 -18.61
N PRO A 97 -0.86 4.82 -17.72
CA PRO A 97 -1.76 5.57 -16.87
C PRO A 97 -2.72 6.42 -17.71
N THR A 98 -3.94 6.56 -17.24
CA THR A 98 -4.98 7.36 -17.86
C THR A 98 -5.55 8.38 -16.88
N GLY A 99 -6.20 9.41 -17.39
CA GLY A 99 -6.85 10.45 -16.56
C GLY A 99 -5.87 11.32 -15.78
N PRO A 100 -6.33 12.00 -14.73
CA PRO A 100 -5.54 13.00 -13.99
C PRO A 100 -4.21 12.49 -13.45
N ILE A 101 -4.11 11.21 -13.09
CA ILE A 101 -2.83 10.65 -12.62
C ILE A 101 -1.78 10.60 -13.73
N ALA A 102 -2.18 10.40 -14.99
CA ALA A 102 -1.28 10.44 -16.13
C ALA A 102 -0.67 11.84 -16.30
N ASP A 103 -1.50 12.87 -16.17
CA ASP A 103 -1.07 14.26 -16.31
C ASP A 103 -0.07 14.65 -15.21
N VAL A 104 -0.35 14.27 -13.95
CA VAL A 104 0.54 14.60 -12.85
C VAL A 104 1.85 13.80 -12.91
N ILE A 105 1.82 12.55 -13.35
CA ILE A 105 3.03 11.75 -13.59
C ILE A 105 3.88 12.42 -14.67
N LYS A 106 3.27 12.80 -15.80
CA LYS A 106 3.96 13.49 -16.89
C LYS A 106 4.55 14.82 -16.45
N LYS A 107 3.78 15.62 -15.71
CA LYS A 107 4.22 16.93 -15.18
C LYS A 107 5.43 16.78 -14.25
N THR A 108 5.39 15.76 -13.36
CA THR A 108 6.38 15.64 -12.29
C THR A 108 7.63 14.88 -12.71
N PHE A 109 7.48 13.86 -13.57
CA PHE A 109 8.56 12.93 -13.92
C PHE A 109 8.98 12.96 -15.39
N GLY A 110 8.24 13.70 -16.25
CA GLY A 110 8.50 13.83 -17.68
C GLY A 110 7.69 12.83 -18.51
N ASP A 111 7.80 11.56 -18.22
CA ASP A 111 7.02 10.50 -18.87
C ASP A 111 6.80 9.30 -17.93
N PHE A 112 5.93 8.37 -18.35
CA PHE A 112 5.58 7.21 -17.55
C PHE A 112 6.75 6.23 -17.40
N LYS A 113 7.56 6.05 -18.42
CA LYS A 113 8.73 5.16 -18.36
C LYS A 113 9.74 5.66 -17.32
N THR A 114 10.07 6.93 -17.34
CA THR A 114 10.97 7.56 -16.36
C THR A 114 10.39 7.43 -14.95
N PHE A 115 9.08 7.59 -14.78
CA PHE A 115 8.40 7.39 -13.52
C PHE A 115 8.53 5.93 -13.03
N GLN A 116 8.24 4.94 -13.90
CA GLN A 116 8.38 3.51 -13.56
C GLN A 116 9.81 3.16 -13.12
N GLU A 117 10.81 3.64 -13.87
CA GLU A 117 12.22 3.41 -13.54
C GLU A 117 12.57 3.96 -12.14
N LYS A 118 12.14 5.18 -11.83
CA LYS A 118 12.37 5.80 -10.51
C LYS A 118 11.62 5.08 -9.39
N PHE A 119 10.37 4.68 -9.63
CA PHE A 119 9.55 3.94 -8.66
C PHE A 119 10.18 2.57 -8.37
N ASN A 120 10.54 1.82 -9.41
CA ASN A 120 11.19 0.53 -9.27
C ASN A 120 12.54 0.66 -8.56
N ALA A 121 13.34 1.65 -8.92
CA ALA A 121 14.63 1.91 -8.26
C ALA A 121 14.45 2.20 -6.75
N ALA A 122 13.44 2.98 -6.37
CA ALA A 122 13.11 3.23 -4.97
C ALA A 122 12.70 1.94 -4.23
N GLY A 123 11.90 1.07 -4.88
CA GLY A 123 11.49 -0.22 -4.33
C GLY A 123 12.65 -1.20 -4.16
N VAL A 124 13.56 -1.26 -5.13
CA VAL A 124 14.80 -2.06 -5.04
C VAL A 124 15.71 -1.51 -3.94
N GLY A 125 15.82 -0.18 -3.85
CA GLY A 125 16.66 0.50 -2.85
C GLY A 125 16.14 0.41 -1.42
N GLN A 126 14.87 0.03 -1.21
CA GLN A 126 14.34 -0.19 0.13
C GLN A 126 15.05 -1.40 0.76
N PHE A 127 15.94 -1.15 1.69
CA PHE A 127 16.69 -2.22 2.37
C PHE A 127 15.78 -2.98 3.34
N GLY A 128 15.72 -4.30 3.16
CA GLY A 128 14.85 -5.16 3.96
C GLY A 128 13.37 -5.04 3.61
N SER A 129 12.52 -5.21 4.59
CA SER A 129 11.06 -5.13 4.47
C SER A 129 10.58 -3.70 4.38
N GLY A 130 9.60 -3.44 3.53
CA GLY A 130 9.03 -2.11 3.39
C GLY A 130 8.15 -1.97 2.16
N TRP A 131 7.90 -0.73 1.80
CA TRP A 131 7.03 -0.33 0.70
C TRP A 131 7.67 0.76 -0.14
N VAL A 132 7.30 0.80 -1.41
CA VAL A 132 7.54 1.96 -2.29
C VAL A 132 6.21 2.60 -2.64
N TRP A 133 6.16 3.93 -2.69
CA TRP A 133 4.94 4.71 -2.82
C TRP A 133 5.04 5.79 -3.88
N LEU A 134 3.90 6.07 -4.53
CA LEU A 134 3.58 7.40 -5.02
C LEU A 134 2.62 8.03 -4.01
N ALA A 135 3.05 9.09 -3.35
CA ALA A 135 2.25 9.81 -2.36
C ALA A 135 2.08 11.27 -2.77
N GLY A 136 0.94 11.82 -2.43
CA GLY A 136 0.58 13.20 -2.75
C GLY A 136 0.20 14.02 -1.53
N ASP A 137 0.18 15.33 -1.70
CA ASP A 137 -0.33 16.29 -0.74
C ASP A 137 -1.66 16.91 -1.21
N SER A 138 -2.26 17.76 -0.38
CA SER A 138 -3.50 18.49 -0.72
C SER A 138 -3.34 19.56 -1.80
N LYS A 139 -2.11 19.89 -2.19
CA LYS A 139 -1.82 20.83 -3.29
C LYS A 139 -1.72 20.12 -4.64
N GLY A 140 -1.81 18.77 -4.64
CA GLY A 140 -1.68 17.95 -5.83
C GLY A 140 -0.23 17.67 -6.24
N GLU A 141 0.74 18.02 -5.39
CA GLU A 141 2.13 17.62 -5.61
C GLU A 141 2.32 16.16 -5.25
N VAL A 142 3.09 15.44 -6.05
CA VAL A 142 3.34 14.01 -5.84
C VAL A 142 4.83 13.71 -5.79
N LYS A 143 5.18 12.72 -4.97
CA LYS A 143 6.57 12.23 -4.88
C LYS A 143 6.64 10.73 -4.71
N ILE A 144 7.74 10.15 -5.17
CA ILE A 144 8.13 8.77 -4.87
C ILE A 144 8.88 8.76 -3.54
N LEU A 145 8.53 7.82 -2.67
CA LEU A 145 9.27 7.55 -1.43
C LEU A 145 9.19 6.07 -1.09
N SER A 146 10.11 5.61 -0.24
CA SER A 146 10.01 4.29 0.39
C SER A 146 9.89 4.43 1.89
N THR A 147 9.26 3.44 2.53
CA THR A 147 9.12 3.36 3.98
C THR A 147 9.50 1.97 4.47
N PRO A 148 10.14 1.86 5.65
CA PRO A 148 10.47 0.56 6.22
C PRO A 148 9.22 -0.11 6.82
N ASN A 149 9.24 -1.42 6.90
CA ASN A 149 8.23 -2.24 7.55
C ASN A 149 6.81 -1.92 7.06
N GLN A 150 5.90 -1.53 7.98
CA GLN A 150 4.53 -1.12 7.66
C GLN A 150 4.27 0.37 7.87
N ASP A 151 5.34 1.17 7.92
CA ASP A 151 5.20 2.63 7.97
C ASP A 151 4.46 3.12 6.73
N SER A 152 3.55 4.06 6.93
CA SER A 152 2.71 4.63 5.87
C SER A 152 3.04 6.11 5.64
N PRO A 153 2.94 6.62 4.41
CA PRO A 153 3.02 8.06 4.13
C PRO A 153 2.03 8.90 4.96
N LEU A 154 0.93 8.30 5.43
CA LEU A 154 -0.06 8.99 6.29
C LEU A 154 0.57 9.61 7.53
N SER A 155 1.49 8.90 8.19
CA SER A 155 2.18 9.43 9.38
C SER A 155 3.20 10.53 9.08
N GLN A 156 3.45 10.80 7.79
CA GLN A 156 4.29 11.90 7.32
C GLN A 156 3.47 13.07 6.76
N GLY A 157 2.15 13.07 6.96
CA GLY A 157 1.24 14.09 6.42
C GLY A 157 0.99 13.99 4.92
N LEU A 158 1.31 12.85 4.31
CA LEU A 158 1.09 12.59 2.89
C LEU A 158 -0.01 11.53 2.70
N TYR A 159 -0.69 11.58 1.56
CA TYR A 159 -1.68 10.59 1.18
C TYR A 159 -1.06 9.55 0.24
N PRO A 160 -1.10 8.24 0.58
CA PRO A 160 -0.63 7.19 -0.31
C PRO A 160 -1.60 7.03 -1.49
N ILE A 161 -1.22 7.52 -2.66
CA ILE A 161 -2.02 7.38 -3.88
C ILE A 161 -2.00 5.91 -4.29
N PHE A 162 -0.82 5.33 -4.39
CA PHE A 162 -0.60 3.90 -4.48
C PHE A 162 0.79 3.51 -3.98
N GLY A 163 1.00 2.22 -3.74
CA GLY A 163 2.28 1.69 -3.34
C GLY A 163 2.42 0.21 -3.70
N ASN A 164 3.65 -0.29 -3.65
CA ASN A 164 3.94 -1.69 -3.84
C ASN A 164 4.66 -2.25 -2.61
N ASP A 165 4.19 -3.40 -2.15
CA ASP A 165 4.77 -4.15 -1.04
C ASP A 165 6.07 -4.82 -1.49
N VAL A 166 7.19 -4.45 -0.88
CA VAL A 166 8.50 -5.05 -1.16
C VAL A 166 9.01 -5.93 0.00
N TRP A 167 8.13 -6.31 0.92
CA TRP A 167 8.38 -7.42 1.83
C TRP A 167 8.58 -8.70 1.01
N GLU A 168 9.48 -9.56 1.42
CA GLU A 168 9.73 -10.83 0.70
C GLU A 168 8.48 -11.73 0.62
N HIS A 169 7.60 -11.69 1.62
CA HIS A 169 6.35 -12.46 1.58
C HIS A 169 5.44 -12.09 0.38
N ALA A 170 5.59 -10.90 -0.18
CA ALA A 170 4.78 -10.45 -1.32
C ALA A 170 5.21 -11.09 -2.65
N TYR A 171 6.44 -11.62 -2.75
CA TYR A 171 6.99 -12.06 -4.04
C TYR A 171 7.88 -13.31 -4.00
N TYR A 172 8.29 -13.77 -2.82
CA TYR A 172 9.37 -14.78 -2.71
C TYR A 172 9.01 -16.12 -3.35
N LEU A 173 7.77 -16.58 -3.24
CA LEU A 173 7.36 -17.87 -3.79
C LEU A 173 7.54 -17.95 -5.31
N LYS A 174 7.30 -16.86 -6.01
CA LYS A 174 7.41 -16.81 -7.47
C LYS A 174 8.75 -16.26 -7.95
N TYR A 175 9.22 -15.18 -7.34
CA TYR A 175 10.40 -14.44 -7.81
C TYR A 175 11.66 -14.73 -6.99
N ASN A 176 11.55 -15.45 -5.87
CA ASN A 176 12.63 -15.67 -4.90
C ASN A 176 13.26 -14.32 -4.49
N ASN A 177 14.58 -14.19 -4.58
CA ASN A 177 15.29 -12.96 -4.25
C ASN A 177 15.26 -11.88 -5.35
N ARG A 178 14.53 -12.12 -6.45
CA ARG A 178 14.54 -11.24 -7.62
C ARG A 178 13.47 -10.13 -7.51
N ARG A 179 13.60 -9.30 -6.45
CA ARG A 179 12.71 -8.13 -6.24
C ARG A 179 12.58 -7.23 -7.48
N PRO A 180 13.65 -6.94 -8.26
CA PRO A 180 13.52 -6.13 -9.48
C PRO A 180 12.55 -6.72 -10.50
N GLU A 181 12.54 -8.05 -10.68
CA GLU A 181 11.62 -8.72 -11.61
C GLU A 181 10.17 -8.63 -11.14
N TYR A 182 9.93 -8.80 -9.83
CA TYR A 182 8.61 -8.61 -9.23
C TYR A 182 8.09 -7.18 -9.42
N LEU A 183 8.91 -6.18 -9.11
CA LEU A 183 8.56 -4.77 -9.29
C LEU A 183 8.22 -4.45 -10.75
N GLN A 184 8.98 -5.00 -11.70
CA GLN A 184 8.71 -4.81 -13.12
C GLN A 184 7.42 -5.51 -13.55
N ALA A 185 7.17 -6.74 -13.09
CA ALA A 185 5.98 -7.51 -13.44
C ALA A 185 4.70 -6.91 -12.82
N TRP A 186 4.79 -6.31 -11.64
CA TRP A 186 3.65 -5.76 -10.92
C TRP A 186 2.85 -4.72 -11.73
N TRP A 187 3.49 -3.98 -12.62
CA TRP A 187 2.82 -3.00 -13.49
C TRP A 187 1.74 -3.61 -14.38
N ASN A 188 1.77 -4.93 -14.62
CA ASN A 188 0.76 -5.63 -15.42
C ASN A 188 -0.60 -5.78 -14.72
N VAL A 189 -0.67 -5.56 -13.43
CA VAL A 189 -1.92 -5.71 -12.64
C VAL A 189 -2.44 -4.41 -12.04
N VAL A 190 -1.80 -3.28 -12.35
CA VAL A 190 -2.14 -1.96 -11.80
C VAL A 190 -3.55 -1.53 -12.23
N ASN A 191 -4.33 -1.04 -11.27
CA ASN A 191 -5.69 -0.52 -11.46
C ASN A 191 -5.67 1.01 -11.52
N TRP A 192 -5.44 1.57 -12.71
CA TRP A 192 -5.37 3.03 -12.90
C TRP A 192 -6.68 3.76 -12.56
N GLU A 193 -7.83 3.11 -12.70
CA GLU A 193 -9.12 3.69 -12.32
C GLU A 193 -9.19 3.97 -10.82
N GLU A 194 -8.83 2.98 -10.00
CA GLU A 194 -8.79 3.16 -8.54
C GLU A 194 -7.70 4.16 -8.13
N ILE A 195 -6.55 4.14 -8.78
CA ILE A 195 -5.47 5.10 -8.53
C ILE A 195 -5.92 6.54 -8.81
N ASN A 196 -6.70 6.78 -9.86
CA ASN A 196 -7.30 8.09 -10.11
C ASN A 196 -8.26 8.53 -9.00
N LYS A 197 -9.13 7.63 -8.50
CA LYS A 197 -10.01 7.91 -7.35
C LYS A 197 -9.21 8.31 -6.11
N ARG A 198 -8.13 7.60 -5.85
CA ARG A 198 -7.24 7.87 -4.73
C ARG A 198 -6.49 9.19 -4.90
N TYR A 199 -6.01 9.50 -6.10
CA TYR A 199 -5.43 10.81 -6.40
C TYR A 199 -6.41 11.94 -6.13
N HIS A 200 -7.66 11.85 -6.60
CA HIS A 200 -8.69 12.83 -6.28
C HIS A 200 -8.97 12.96 -4.78
N SER A 201 -8.89 11.86 -4.04
CA SER A 201 -9.06 11.86 -2.59
C SER A 201 -7.91 12.57 -1.87
N SER A 202 -6.69 12.51 -2.40
CA SER A 202 -5.53 13.22 -1.82
C SER A 202 -5.68 14.74 -1.87
N LEU A 203 -6.39 15.27 -2.87
CA LEU A 203 -6.64 16.70 -3.02
C LEU A 203 -7.65 17.28 -2.01
N LYS A 204 -8.34 16.40 -1.27
CA LYS A 204 -9.38 16.79 -0.30
C LYS A 204 -8.92 16.63 1.15
N LYS A 205 -7.72 16.17 1.34
CA LYS A 205 -7.12 15.85 2.65
C LYS A 205 -6.01 16.84 2.98
#